data_0c425e0a86304347514fdb4ac26d0b58
#
_entry.id   0c425e0a86304347514fdb4ac26d0b58
#
_cell.length_a   1.000
_cell.length_b   1.000
_cell.length_c   1.000
_cell.angle_alpha   90.00
_cell.angle_beta   90.00
_cell.angle_gamma   90.00
#
_symmetry.space_group_name_H-M   'P 1'
#
loop_
_entity.id
_entity.type
_entity.pdbx_description
1 polymer ?
#
loop_
_entity_poly.entity_id
_entity_poly.type
_entity_poly.pdbx_seq_one_letter_code
_entity_poly.pdbx_strand_id
1 'polypeptide(L)'
;HPESPQNKMPYIVVIIDELADLMLVAAKEVEDSIMRITQMARAAGIHLIVATQRPSTDVITGVVKANIPSRISFSVSSSIDSRTILDMTGAEKLLGKGDMLFLPQGENIPLRVQGTFISDDEIKSVVDYTIAQQKVHYDVSMENNEVGTTTGVEMDATEEPLYNDIVE
;
A
#
# COMPACT_ATOMS: atom_id res chain seq x y z
N HIS A 1 29.14 -8.15 16.13
CA HIS A 1 29.54 -7.63 17.44
C HIS A 1 28.50 -8.04 18.48
N PRO A 2 28.86 -8.78 19.55
CA PRO A 2 27.91 -9.35 20.50
C PRO A 2 27.40 -8.37 21.57
N GLU A 3 27.63 -7.08 21.49
CA GLU A 3 27.41 -6.18 22.62
C GLU A 3 26.43 -5.01 22.41
N SER A 4 25.76 -4.90 21.30
CA SER A 4 24.66 -3.96 21.22
C SER A 4 23.33 -4.71 21.32
N PRO A 5 22.50 -4.45 22.33
CA PRO A 5 21.15 -4.97 22.37
C PRO A 5 20.43 -4.47 21.12
N GLN A 6 20.21 -5.35 20.15
CA GLN A 6 19.43 -5.02 18.98
C GLN A 6 17.98 -4.84 19.45
N ASN A 7 17.54 -3.61 19.54
CA ASN A 7 16.13 -3.33 19.77
C ASN A 7 15.36 -3.94 18.61
N LYS A 8 14.42 -4.83 18.92
CA LYS A 8 13.53 -5.42 17.94
C LYS A 8 12.74 -4.29 17.29
N MET A 9 12.78 -4.21 15.95
CA MET A 9 11.98 -3.25 15.19
C MET A 9 10.49 -3.48 15.50
N PRO A 10 9.71 -2.44 15.77
CA PRO A 10 8.26 -2.57 15.96
C PRO A 10 7.59 -3.02 14.67
N TYR A 11 6.40 -3.60 14.78
CA TYR A 11 5.56 -3.83 13.61
C TYR A 11 5.15 -2.50 12.99
N ILE A 12 5.22 -2.43 11.66
CA ILE A 12 4.79 -1.27 10.89
C ILE A 12 3.59 -1.68 10.06
N VAL A 13 2.51 -0.93 10.14
CA VAL A 13 1.33 -1.12 9.29
C VAL A 13 1.21 0.09 8.38
N VAL A 14 1.29 -0.16 7.08
CA VAL A 14 1.09 0.85 6.04
C VAL A 14 -0.31 0.69 5.50
N ILE A 15 -1.10 1.75 5.53
CA ILE A 15 -2.48 1.75 5.06
C ILE A 15 -2.61 2.73 3.90
N ILE A 16 -3.09 2.24 2.76
CA ILE A 16 -3.46 3.05 1.59
C ILE A 16 -4.98 3.04 1.51
N ASP A 17 -5.60 4.17 1.79
CA ASP A 17 -7.05 4.33 1.85
C ASP A 17 -7.70 4.29 0.47
N GLU A 18 -7.11 4.94 -0.53
CA GLU A 18 -7.56 4.90 -1.92
C GLU A 18 -6.40 4.73 -2.88
N LEU A 19 -6.19 3.49 -3.34
CA LEU A 19 -5.12 3.17 -4.27
C LEU A 19 -5.29 3.89 -5.62
N ALA A 20 -6.53 4.09 -6.08
CA ALA A 20 -6.80 4.72 -7.37
C ALA A 20 -6.18 6.11 -7.49
N ASP A 21 -6.15 6.88 -6.42
CA ASP A 21 -5.59 8.23 -6.44
C ASP A 21 -4.07 8.21 -6.65
N LEU A 22 -3.38 7.23 -6.10
CA LEU A 22 -1.95 7.03 -6.31
C LEU A 22 -1.67 6.50 -7.72
N MET A 23 -2.45 5.53 -8.20
CA MET A 23 -2.29 4.95 -9.53
C MET A 23 -2.52 5.96 -10.64
N LEU A 24 -3.40 6.93 -10.43
CA LEU A 24 -3.65 8.01 -11.39
C LEU A 24 -2.42 8.91 -11.62
N VAL A 25 -1.61 9.10 -10.59
CA VAL A 25 -0.48 10.03 -10.61
C VAL A 25 0.82 9.33 -10.99
N ALA A 26 1.10 8.15 -10.44
CA ALA A 26 2.39 7.49 -10.52
C ALA A 26 2.27 5.95 -10.47
N ALA A 27 1.50 5.37 -11.40
CA ALA A 27 1.15 3.94 -11.37
C ALA A 27 2.38 3.03 -11.26
N LYS A 28 3.41 3.27 -12.05
CA LYS A 28 4.60 2.42 -12.07
C LYS A 28 5.38 2.48 -10.75
N GLU A 29 5.60 3.66 -10.21
CA GLU A 29 6.32 3.88 -8.97
C GLU A 29 5.56 3.29 -7.77
N VAL A 30 4.23 3.33 -7.82
CA VAL A 30 3.34 2.73 -6.81
C VAL A 30 3.43 1.21 -6.88
N GLU A 31 3.33 0.61 -8.06
CA GLU A 31 3.48 -0.84 -8.25
C GLU A 31 4.85 -1.33 -7.78
N ASP A 32 5.93 -0.64 -8.17
CA ASP A 32 7.29 -0.96 -7.75
C ASP A 32 7.45 -0.87 -6.22
N SER A 33 6.83 0.11 -5.59
CA SER A 33 6.84 0.29 -4.14
C SER A 33 6.06 -0.81 -3.42
N ILE A 34 4.88 -1.16 -3.91
CA ILE A 34 4.08 -2.28 -3.39
C ILE A 34 4.89 -3.58 -3.48
N MET A 35 5.46 -3.86 -4.64
CA MET A 35 6.28 -5.06 -4.86
C MET A 35 7.47 -5.10 -3.89
N ARG A 36 8.19 -4.01 -3.70
CA ARG A 36 9.32 -3.93 -2.76
C ARG A 36 8.88 -4.16 -1.32
N ILE A 37 7.81 -3.52 -0.87
CA ILE A 37 7.29 -3.69 0.49
C ILE A 37 6.86 -5.13 0.72
N THR A 38 6.12 -5.73 -0.19
CA THR A 38 5.59 -7.08 -0.02
C THR A 38 6.66 -8.16 -0.07
N GLN A 39 7.71 -7.98 -0.88
CA GLN A 39 8.79 -8.97 -1.03
C GLN A 39 9.88 -8.82 0.02
N MET A 40 10.27 -7.59 0.37
CA MET A 40 11.44 -7.34 1.22
C MET A 40 11.06 -7.08 2.68
N ALA A 41 9.93 -6.47 2.91
CA ALA A 41 9.57 -5.98 4.25
C ALA A 41 8.77 -7.00 5.08
N ARG A 42 8.30 -8.08 4.48
CA ARG A 42 7.55 -9.15 5.16
C ARG A 42 8.30 -9.73 6.36
N ALA A 43 9.57 -10.06 6.17
CA ALA A 43 10.41 -10.61 7.24
C ALA A 43 10.72 -9.58 8.34
N ALA A 44 10.66 -8.30 8.02
CA ALA A 44 10.86 -7.20 8.95
C ALA A 44 9.62 -6.85 9.79
N GLY A 45 8.47 -7.46 9.52
CA GLY A 45 7.22 -7.19 10.23
C GLY A 45 6.50 -5.93 9.73
N ILE A 46 6.64 -5.60 8.45
CA ILE A 46 5.89 -4.53 7.78
C ILE A 46 4.70 -5.15 7.06
N HIS A 47 3.52 -4.63 7.35
CA HIS A 47 2.25 -5.09 6.81
C HIS A 47 1.62 -3.99 5.95
N LEU A 48 1.02 -4.39 4.83
CA LEU A 48 0.39 -3.47 3.88
C LEU A 48 -1.10 -3.78 3.78
N ILE A 49 -1.93 -2.77 3.99
CA ILE A 49 -3.37 -2.79 3.78
C ILE A 49 -3.69 -1.78 2.69
N VAL A 50 -4.29 -2.25 1.61
CA VAL A 50 -4.63 -1.42 0.47
C VAL A 50 -6.13 -1.48 0.22
N ALA A 51 -6.76 -0.32 0.16
CA ALA A 51 -8.17 -0.17 -0.17
C ALA A 51 -8.36 0.69 -1.42
N THR A 52 -9.48 0.50 -2.08
CA THR A 52 -9.96 1.36 -3.18
C THR A 52 -11.46 1.24 -3.33
N GLN A 53 -12.11 2.33 -3.70
CA GLN A 53 -13.52 2.37 -4.10
C GLN A 53 -13.70 2.22 -5.62
N ARG A 54 -12.58 2.11 -6.37
CA ARG A 54 -12.58 1.97 -7.84
C ARG A 54 -12.02 0.61 -8.26
N PRO A 55 -12.87 -0.43 -8.35
CA PRO A 55 -12.43 -1.77 -8.71
C PRO A 55 -12.25 -1.91 -10.23
N SER A 56 -11.32 -1.15 -10.79
CA SER A 56 -10.97 -1.20 -12.20
C SER A 56 -9.62 -1.89 -12.44
N THR A 57 -9.38 -2.38 -13.65
CA THR A 57 -8.18 -3.15 -14.00
C THR A 57 -6.90 -2.31 -14.05
N ASP A 58 -7.02 -1.01 -14.21
CA ASP A 58 -5.94 -0.04 -14.14
C ASP A 58 -5.53 0.34 -12.71
N VAL A 59 -6.40 0.08 -11.74
CA VAL A 59 -6.13 0.24 -10.30
C VAL A 59 -5.71 -1.07 -9.65
N ILE A 60 -6.51 -2.13 -9.83
CA ILE A 60 -6.24 -3.47 -9.30
C ILE A 60 -5.55 -4.29 -10.39
N THR A 61 -4.30 -3.94 -10.66
CA THR A 61 -3.51 -4.53 -11.73
C THR A 61 -3.05 -5.96 -11.40
N GLY A 62 -2.54 -6.66 -12.41
CA GLY A 62 -1.92 -7.96 -12.20
C GLY A 62 -0.75 -7.93 -11.22
N VAL A 63 0.04 -6.85 -11.21
CA VAL A 63 1.16 -6.65 -10.27
C VAL A 63 0.65 -6.53 -8.85
N VAL A 64 -0.36 -5.69 -8.63
CA VAL A 64 -0.99 -5.53 -7.30
C VAL A 64 -1.53 -6.86 -6.80
N LYS A 65 -2.31 -7.58 -7.62
CA LYS A 65 -2.90 -8.87 -7.25
C LYS A 65 -1.88 -9.96 -6.96
N ALA A 66 -0.78 -9.99 -7.69
CA ALA A 66 0.29 -10.97 -7.48
C ALA A 66 1.04 -10.75 -6.16
N ASN A 67 1.15 -9.51 -5.72
CA ASN A 67 1.90 -9.13 -4.52
C ASN A 67 1.02 -8.98 -3.27
N ILE A 68 -0.30 -8.79 -3.43
CA ILE A 68 -1.30 -8.76 -2.36
C ILE A 68 -2.33 -9.86 -2.61
N PRO A 69 -2.00 -11.12 -2.28
CA PRO A 69 -2.84 -12.26 -2.65
C PRO A 69 -4.09 -12.42 -1.78
N SER A 70 -4.09 -11.94 -0.54
CA SER A 70 -5.28 -11.95 0.31
C SER A 70 -6.17 -10.77 -0.04
N ARG A 71 -7.45 -11.03 -0.30
CA ARG A 71 -8.37 -10.01 -0.82
C ARG A 71 -9.70 -10.05 -0.10
N ILE A 72 -10.29 -8.89 0.04
CA ILE A 72 -11.66 -8.71 0.55
C ILE A 72 -12.43 -7.88 -0.47
N SER A 73 -13.63 -8.33 -0.80
CA SER A 73 -14.60 -7.53 -1.55
C SER A 73 -15.87 -7.38 -0.75
N PHE A 74 -16.26 -6.16 -0.51
CA PHE A 74 -17.62 -5.82 -0.10
C PHE A 74 -18.55 -5.86 -1.32
N SER A 75 -19.83 -5.52 -1.12
CA SER A 75 -20.80 -5.46 -2.20
C SER A 75 -20.35 -4.50 -3.30
N VAL A 76 -20.37 -4.97 -4.54
CA VAL A 76 -20.02 -4.20 -5.75
C VAL A 76 -21.21 -4.12 -6.72
N SER A 77 -21.11 -3.19 -7.68
CA SER A 77 -22.24 -2.90 -8.60
C SER A 77 -22.38 -3.95 -9.70
N SER A 78 -21.31 -4.65 -10.05
CA SER A 78 -21.32 -5.58 -11.18
C SER A 78 -20.49 -6.84 -10.97
N SER A 79 -20.77 -7.86 -11.74
CA SER A 79 -19.95 -9.09 -11.77
C SER A 79 -18.56 -8.84 -12.37
N ILE A 80 -18.38 -7.77 -13.13
CA ILE A 80 -17.08 -7.35 -13.67
C ILE A 80 -16.21 -6.85 -12.54
N ASP A 81 -16.75 -6.00 -11.65
CA ASP A 81 -16.05 -5.49 -10.48
C ASP A 81 -15.64 -6.64 -9.55
N SER A 82 -16.54 -7.60 -9.32
CA SER A 82 -16.23 -8.80 -8.55
C SER A 82 -15.04 -9.58 -9.13
N ARG A 83 -15.02 -9.78 -10.45
CA ARG A 83 -13.91 -10.46 -11.13
C ARG A 83 -12.61 -9.66 -11.06
N THR A 84 -12.70 -8.34 -11.14
CA THR A 84 -11.51 -7.47 -11.02
C THR A 84 -10.83 -7.66 -9.66
N ILE A 85 -11.61 -7.79 -8.58
CA ILE A 85 -11.07 -7.96 -7.23
C ILE A 85 -10.70 -9.41 -6.94
N LEU A 86 -11.65 -10.34 -7.18
CA LEU A 86 -11.57 -11.72 -6.68
C LEU A 86 -11.22 -12.76 -7.75
N ASP A 87 -11.09 -12.34 -9.00
CA ASP A 87 -10.99 -13.22 -10.19
C ASP A 87 -12.24 -14.11 -10.41
N MET A 88 -13.33 -13.84 -9.70
CA MET A 88 -14.59 -14.57 -9.78
C MET A 88 -15.78 -13.66 -9.51
N THR A 89 -16.96 -14.13 -9.88
CA THR A 89 -18.24 -13.45 -9.59
C THR A 89 -18.72 -13.79 -8.17
N GLY A 90 -19.60 -12.97 -7.64
CA GLY A 90 -20.27 -13.24 -6.36
C GLY A 90 -20.39 -12.02 -5.46
N ALA A 91 -19.44 -11.08 -5.49
CA ALA A 91 -19.50 -9.89 -4.67
C ALA A 91 -20.68 -8.94 -5.05
N GLU A 92 -21.15 -9.01 -6.30
CA GLU A 92 -22.35 -8.30 -6.76
C GLU A 92 -23.66 -8.80 -6.11
N LYS A 93 -23.62 -9.95 -5.45
CA LYS A 93 -24.77 -10.55 -4.76
C LYS A 93 -24.78 -10.29 -3.24
N LEU A 94 -23.76 -9.62 -2.73
CA LEU A 94 -23.66 -9.29 -1.32
C LEU A 94 -24.69 -8.24 -0.90
N LEU A 95 -25.11 -8.31 0.35
CA LEU A 95 -26.20 -7.51 0.89
C LEU A 95 -25.79 -6.09 1.34
N GLY A 96 -24.48 -5.79 1.33
CA GLY A 96 -23.95 -4.54 1.87
C GLY A 96 -23.82 -4.55 3.40
N LYS A 97 -23.51 -3.39 4.00
CA LYS A 97 -23.38 -3.21 5.45
C LYS A 97 -22.41 -4.22 6.12
N GLY A 98 -21.24 -4.42 5.49
CA GLY A 98 -20.22 -5.30 6.03
C GLY A 98 -20.30 -6.75 5.53
N ASP A 99 -21.33 -7.13 4.76
CA ASP A 99 -21.34 -8.42 4.07
C ASP A 99 -20.22 -8.46 3.03
N MET A 100 -19.31 -9.44 3.11
CA MET A 100 -18.10 -9.46 2.30
C MET A 100 -17.73 -10.88 1.87
N LEU A 101 -16.94 -10.95 0.81
CA LEU A 101 -16.21 -12.13 0.41
C LEU A 101 -14.72 -11.95 0.77
N PHE A 102 -14.18 -12.86 1.54
CA PHE A 102 -12.77 -12.90 1.92
C PHE A 102 -12.07 -14.06 1.21
N LEU A 103 -11.05 -13.75 0.44
CA LEU A 103 -10.18 -14.72 -0.24
C LEU A 103 -8.79 -14.66 0.41
N PRO A 104 -8.49 -15.55 1.37
CA PRO A 104 -7.15 -15.61 1.96
C PRO A 104 -6.12 -16.16 0.97
N GLN A 105 -4.86 -15.85 1.19
CA GLN A 105 -3.76 -16.40 0.41
C GLN A 105 -3.75 -17.94 0.45
N GLY A 106 -3.65 -18.55 -0.71
CA GLY A 106 -3.59 -20.03 -0.84
C GLY A 106 -4.96 -20.70 -1.01
N GLU A 107 -6.05 -19.96 -0.84
CA GLU A 107 -7.39 -20.45 -1.10
C GLU A 107 -7.87 -20.05 -2.50
N ASN A 108 -8.70 -20.91 -3.09
CA ASN A 108 -9.30 -20.68 -4.40
C ASN A 108 -10.79 -20.31 -4.32
N ILE A 109 -11.38 -20.47 -3.14
CA ILE A 109 -12.80 -20.23 -2.90
C ILE A 109 -12.92 -19.20 -1.77
N PRO A 110 -13.57 -18.05 -2.00
CA PRO A 110 -13.73 -17.06 -0.97
C PRO A 110 -14.72 -17.53 0.10
N LEU A 111 -14.45 -17.12 1.32
CA LEU A 111 -15.36 -17.27 2.45
C LEU A 111 -16.30 -16.05 2.49
N ARG A 112 -17.60 -16.31 2.64
CA ARG A 112 -18.55 -15.23 2.93
C ARG A 112 -18.52 -14.93 4.42
N VAL A 113 -18.24 -13.69 4.76
CA VAL A 113 -18.11 -13.21 6.14
C VAL A 113 -19.00 -12.00 6.35
N GLN A 114 -19.72 -11.97 7.47
CA GLN A 114 -20.42 -10.76 7.89
C GLN A 114 -19.49 -9.92 8.74
N GLY A 115 -18.99 -8.84 8.16
CA GLY A 115 -18.25 -7.81 8.87
C GLY A 115 -19.17 -6.91 9.71
N THR A 116 -18.59 -6.23 10.68
CA THR A 116 -19.29 -5.22 11.47
C THR A 116 -19.51 -3.96 10.61
N PHE A 117 -20.75 -3.50 10.56
CA PHE A 117 -21.03 -2.17 10.06
C PHE A 117 -20.76 -1.15 11.17
N ILE A 118 -20.00 -0.12 10.86
CA ILE A 118 -19.67 0.96 11.80
C ILE A 118 -20.17 2.26 11.18
N SER A 119 -20.93 3.03 11.95
CA SER A 119 -21.39 4.36 11.57
C SER A 119 -20.31 5.43 11.78
N ASP A 120 -20.45 6.57 11.15
CA ASP A 120 -19.50 7.69 11.30
C ASP A 120 -19.39 8.17 12.76
N ASP A 121 -20.49 8.18 13.52
CA ASP A 121 -20.48 8.53 14.93
C ASP A 121 -19.71 7.52 15.77
N GLU A 122 -19.83 6.24 15.47
CA GLU A 122 -19.06 5.19 16.13
C GLU A 122 -17.57 5.28 15.80
N ILE A 123 -17.23 5.54 14.52
CA ILE A 123 -15.85 5.77 14.10
C ILE A 123 -15.25 6.94 14.88
N LYS A 124 -15.98 8.07 14.96
CA LYS A 124 -15.54 9.24 15.73
C LYS A 124 -15.31 8.90 17.20
N SER A 125 -16.21 8.16 17.81
CA SER A 125 -16.10 7.75 19.21
C SER A 125 -14.86 6.89 19.46
N VAL A 126 -14.54 5.96 18.56
CA VAL A 126 -13.34 5.11 18.65
C VAL A 126 -12.07 5.95 18.47
N VAL A 127 -12.07 6.87 17.50
CA VAL A 127 -10.94 7.77 17.26
C VAL A 127 -10.68 8.67 18.47
N ASP A 128 -11.71 9.31 19.01
CA ASP A 128 -11.59 10.17 20.19
C ASP A 128 -11.06 9.38 21.40
N TYR A 129 -11.55 8.16 21.62
CA TYR A 129 -11.05 7.27 22.67
C TYR A 129 -9.57 6.92 22.49
N THR A 130 -9.15 6.64 21.25
CA THR A 130 -7.76 6.29 20.93
C THR A 130 -6.83 7.48 21.15
N ILE A 131 -7.24 8.69 20.71
CA ILE A 131 -6.48 9.93 20.90
C ILE A 131 -6.32 10.27 22.38
N ALA A 132 -7.34 10.02 23.20
CA ALA A 132 -7.31 10.29 24.63
C ALA A 132 -6.30 9.42 25.39
N GLN A 133 -5.92 8.25 24.85
CA GLN A 133 -4.99 7.34 25.52
C GLN A 133 -3.52 7.77 25.37
N GLN A 134 -3.14 8.30 24.21
CA GLN A 134 -1.76 8.67 23.94
C GLN A 134 -1.68 9.74 22.85
N LYS A 135 -0.83 10.74 23.08
CA LYS A 135 -0.49 11.71 22.03
C LYS A 135 0.46 11.07 21.02
N VAL A 136 0.28 11.47 19.76
CA VAL A 136 1.16 11.01 18.68
C VAL A 136 2.57 11.56 18.90
N HIS A 137 3.58 10.70 18.79
CA HIS A 137 4.98 11.08 18.68
C HIS A 137 5.41 10.82 17.24
N TYR A 138 5.60 11.89 16.49
CA TYR A 138 6.10 11.79 15.12
C TYR A 138 7.61 11.52 15.15
N ASP A 139 8.05 10.57 14.33
CA ASP A 139 9.47 10.34 14.11
C ASP A 139 9.97 11.30 13.03
N VAL A 140 10.56 12.40 13.48
CA VAL A 140 11.09 13.48 12.62
C VAL A 140 12.20 12.97 11.70
N SER A 141 12.83 11.84 12.00
CA SER A 141 13.89 11.25 11.16
C SER A 141 13.35 10.74 9.83
N MET A 142 12.06 10.40 9.75
CA MET A 142 11.41 9.98 8.51
C MET A 142 11.03 11.15 7.59
N GLU A 143 10.83 12.35 8.13
CA GLU A 143 10.46 13.53 7.35
C GLU A 143 11.64 14.12 6.57
N ASN A 144 12.87 13.89 7.04
CA ASN A 144 14.08 14.44 6.42
C ASN A 144 14.72 13.55 5.35
N ASN A 145 14.17 12.40 5.05
CA ASN A 145 14.51 11.66 3.86
C ASN A 145 13.75 12.29 2.66
N GLU A 146 14.20 13.46 2.25
CA GLU A 146 14.04 13.83 0.85
C GLU A 146 14.48 12.62 0.04
N VAL A 147 13.57 12.09 -0.75
CA VAL A 147 13.89 11.16 -1.84
C VAL A 147 15.06 11.83 -2.55
N GLY A 148 16.26 11.27 -2.38
CA GLY A 148 17.44 11.80 -3.02
C GLY A 148 17.15 11.82 -4.51
N THR A 149 16.71 12.95 -5.00
CA THR A 149 17.00 13.35 -6.35
C THR A 149 18.49 13.09 -6.45
N THR A 150 18.85 12.10 -7.23
CA THR A 150 20.17 11.96 -7.78
C THR A 150 20.44 13.32 -8.43
N THR A 151 20.94 14.24 -7.63
CA THR A 151 21.63 15.40 -8.13
C THR A 151 22.71 14.79 -8.99
N GLY A 152 22.55 15.00 -10.28
CA GLY A 152 23.59 14.65 -11.23
C GLY A 152 24.90 15.07 -10.59
N VAL A 153 25.84 14.16 -10.60
CA VAL A 153 27.23 14.50 -10.38
C VAL A 153 27.44 15.70 -11.29
N GLU A 154 27.55 16.88 -10.74
CA GLU A 154 28.19 17.98 -11.43
C GLU A 154 29.60 17.49 -11.69
N MET A 155 29.79 16.91 -12.86
CA MET A 155 31.13 16.74 -13.40
C MET A 155 31.67 18.16 -13.58
N ASP A 156 32.63 18.49 -12.75
CA ASP A 156 33.41 19.70 -12.93
C ASP A 156 34.07 19.59 -14.32
N ALA A 157 33.46 20.26 -15.29
CA ALA A 157 33.88 20.25 -16.70
C ALA A 157 35.28 20.83 -16.91
N THR A 158 35.94 21.24 -15.83
CA THR A 158 37.28 21.87 -15.86
C THR A 158 38.44 20.90 -15.68
N GLU A 159 38.21 19.61 -15.41
CA GLU A 159 39.29 18.64 -15.20
C GLU A 159 39.41 17.56 -16.31
N GLU A 160 38.62 17.57 -17.36
CA GLU A 160 38.84 16.67 -18.50
C GLU A 160 39.65 17.35 -19.62
N PRO A 161 40.89 16.88 -19.90
CA PRO A 161 41.73 17.44 -20.95
C PRO A 161 41.15 17.39 -22.37
N LEU A 162 40.19 16.48 -22.59
CA LEU A 162 39.51 16.30 -23.88
C LEU A 162 38.37 17.29 -24.16
N TYR A 163 37.90 18.02 -23.13
CA TYR A 163 36.83 18.98 -23.33
C TYR A 163 37.31 20.26 -24.02
N ASN A 164 38.57 20.61 -23.80
CA ASN A 164 39.15 21.82 -24.37
C ASN A 164 39.55 21.68 -25.87
N ASP A 165 39.67 20.42 -26.35
CA ASP A 165 40.02 20.17 -27.77
C ASP A 165 38.82 20.15 -28.73
N ILE A 166 37.56 20.24 -28.17
CA ILE A 166 36.32 20.19 -28.96
C ILE A 166 35.70 21.58 -29.17
N VAL A 167 36.21 22.61 -28.50
CA VAL A 167 35.60 23.96 -28.49
C VAL A 167 36.47 25.01 -29.25
N GLU A 168 37.57 24.63 -29.93
CA GLU A 168 38.27 25.49 -30.86
C GLU A 168 37.82 25.25 -32.34
#